data_edc53ddcf69e581451ccada3c619e9a7
#
_entry.id   edc53ddcf69e581451ccada3c619e9a7
#
_cell.length_a   1.000
_cell.length_b   1.000
_cell.length_c   1.000
_cell.angle_alpha   90.00
_cell.angle_beta   90.00
_cell.angle_gamma   90.00
#
_symmetry.space_group_name_H-M   'P 1'
#
loop_
_entity.id
_entity.type
_entity.pdbx_description
1 polymer ?
#
loop_
_entity_poly.entity_id
_entity_poly.type
_entity_poly.pdbx_seq_one_letter_code
_entity_poly.pdbx_strand_id
1 'polypeptide(L)'
;MFFCLDAEMGFIDSFEDVMNQFEQTVAFVFDEIRKNCQEELGLYDAKIPEIKTIPRIKLTEALDILDKEFGKKMEGIDIDPEGERMICDWAKDKYDSDLIFLTHYPSSIRPFYTMPSKDPQYTESFELLFRGVEIATGGQRIHNY
;
A
#
# COMPACT_ATOMS: atom_id res chain seq x y z
N MET A 1 9.97 -18.28 -8.06
CA MET A 1 9.31 -18.74 -6.82
C MET A 1 9.26 -17.54 -5.88
N PHE A 2 8.14 -17.24 -5.28
CA PHE A 2 7.99 -16.20 -4.26
C PHE A 2 7.28 -16.80 -3.04
N PHE A 3 7.49 -16.18 -1.89
CA PHE A 3 6.78 -16.52 -0.65
C PHE A 3 5.77 -15.43 -0.34
N CYS A 4 4.56 -15.82 0.03
CA CYS A 4 3.51 -14.92 0.45
C CYS A 4 3.21 -15.17 1.92
N LEU A 5 3.04 -14.10 2.69
CA LEU A 5 2.50 -14.15 4.04
C LEU A 5 1.05 -13.69 3.97
N ASP A 6 0.15 -14.56 4.36
CA ASP A 6 -1.29 -14.28 4.43
C ASP A 6 -1.74 -14.28 5.89
N ALA A 7 -2.56 -13.29 6.27
CA ALA A 7 -3.06 -13.14 7.63
C ALA A 7 -4.47 -12.56 7.64
N GLU A 8 -5.29 -12.99 8.60
CA GLU A 8 -6.63 -12.47 8.83
C GLU A 8 -6.80 -12.01 10.27
N MET A 9 -7.50 -10.89 10.47
CA MET A 9 -7.84 -10.34 11.77
C MET A 9 -9.35 -10.37 11.98
N GLY A 10 -9.77 -10.81 13.15
CA GLY A 10 -11.14 -10.64 13.63
C GLY A 10 -11.27 -9.46 14.60
N PHE A 11 -12.52 -9.07 14.88
CA PHE A 11 -12.86 -8.02 15.85
C PHE A 11 -12.28 -6.64 15.52
N ILE A 12 -12.22 -6.30 14.24
CA ILE A 12 -11.79 -4.98 13.76
C ILE A 12 -12.97 -4.00 13.71
N ASP A 13 -12.72 -2.73 13.97
CA ASP A 13 -13.70 -1.66 13.81
C ASP A 13 -13.74 -1.15 12.36
N SER A 14 -12.58 -1.17 11.68
CA SER A 14 -12.44 -0.78 10.28
C SER A 14 -11.21 -1.40 9.62
N PHE A 15 -11.09 -1.26 8.30
CA PHE A 15 -9.90 -1.69 7.57
C PHE A 15 -8.63 -0.89 7.95
N GLU A 16 -8.79 0.26 8.60
CA GLU A 16 -7.68 1.02 9.19
C GLU A 16 -6.91 0.21 10.24
N ASP A 17 -7.61 -0.64 11.01
CA ASP A 17 -6.97 -1.51 12.00
C ASP A 17 -6.03 -2.51 11.33
N VAL A 18 -6.43 -3.03 10.17
CA VAL A 18 -5.60 -3.93 9.37
C VAL A 18 -4.36 -3.20 8.85
N MET A 19 -4.52 -1.99 8.32
CA MET A 19 -3.38 -1.16 7.87
C MET A 19 -2.43 -0.81 9.03
N ASN A 20 -2.97 -0.48 10.21
CA ASN A 20 -2.16 -0.20 11.40
C ASN A 20 -1.33 -1.42 11.82
N GLN A 21 -1.95 -2.60 11.83
CA GLN A 21 -1.24 -3.85 12.13
C GLN A 21 -0.18 -4.17 11.07
N PHE A 22 -0.51 -3.91 9.81
CA PHE A 22 0.42 -4.13 8.70
C PHE A 22 1.62 -3.19 8.76
N GLU A 23 1.41 -1.91 9.05
CA GLU A 23 2.46 -0.91 9.25
C GLU A 23 3.44 -1.34 10.35
N GLN A 24 2.92 -1.81 11.50
CA GLN A 24 3.75 -2.32 12.59
C GLN A 24 4.53 -3.57 12.18
N THR A 25 3.91 -4.46 11.41
CA THR A 25 4.55 -5.69 10.92
C THR A 25 5.69 -5.38 9.97
N VAL A 26 5.48 -4.48 9.01
CA VAL A 26 6.52 -4.05 8.05
C VAL A 26 7.67 -3.34 8.77
N ALA A 27 7.35 -2.46 9.73
CA ALA A 27 8.37 -1.80 10.54
C ALA A 27 9.22 -2.81 11.31
N PHE A 28 8.59 -3.80 11.94
CA PHE A 28 9.30 -4.88 12.64
C PHE A 28 10.18 -5.70 11.69
N VAL A 29 9.65 -6.10 10.53
CA VAL A 29 10.40 -6.86 9.52
C VAL A 29 11.64 -6.09 9.04
N PHE A 30 11.49 -4.79 8.75
CA PHE A 30 12.60 -3.95 8.31
C PHE A 30 13.65 -3.77 9.41
N ASP A 31 13.23 -3.66 10.67
CA ASP A 31 14.14 -3.61 11.81
C ASP A 31 14.92 -4.92 11.98
N GLU A 32 14.25 -6.06 11.85
CA GLU A 32 14.90 -7.37 11.94
C GLU A 32 15.87 -7.62 10.77
N ILE A 33 15.52 -7.21 9.55
CA ILE A 33 16.43 -7.27 8.40
C ILE A 33 17.68 -6.41 8.66
N ARG A 34 17.51 -5.17 9.15
CA ARG A 34 18.64 -4.29 9.50
C ARG A 34 19.56 -4.90 10.55
N LYS A 35 19.02 -5.62 11.53
CA LYS A 35 19.81 -6.24 12.60
C LYS A 35 20.52 -7.52 12.17
N ASN A 36 19.83 -8.37 11.41
CA ASN A 36 20.23 -9.76 11.24
C ASN A 36 20.75 -10.10 9.84
N CYS A 37 20.60 -9.21 8.83
CA CYS A 37 20.95 -9.47 7.43
C CYS A 37 22.00 -8.49 6.90
N GLN A 38 23.00 -8.12 7.73
CA GLN A 38 24.01 -7.11 7.37
C GLN A 38 24.90 -7.56 6.19
N GLU A 39 25.22 -8.84 6.10
CA GLU A 39 26.03 -9.39 5.01
C GLU A 39 25.27 -9.30 3.68
N GLU A 40 24.01 -9.69 3.67
CA GLU A 40 23.15 -9.64 2.49
C GLU A 40 22.88 -8.19 2.05
N LEU A 41 22.60 -7.30 3.00
CA LEU A 41 22.42 -5.88 2.71
C LEU A 41 23.69 -5.27 2.10
N GLY A 42 24.87 -5.63 2.60
CA GLY A 42 26.16 -5.21 2.04
C GLY A 42 26.42 -5.77 0.64
N LEU A 43 26.02 -7.03 0.39
CA LEU A 43 26.18 -7.68 -0.92
C LEU A 43 25.39 -6.98 -2.04
N TYR A 44 24.19 -6.48 -1.72
CA TYR A 44 23.31 -5.82 -2.67
C TYR A 44 23.35 -4.28 -2.59
N ASP A 45 24.21 -3.71 -1.76
CA ASP A 45 24.22 -2.26 -1.42
C ASP A 45 22.81 -1.76 -1.06
N ALA A 46 22.03 -2.60 -0.37
CA ALA A 46 20.64 -2.34 -0.07
C ALA A 46 20.49 -1.49 1.21
N LYS A 47 19.69 -0.45 1.13
CA LYS A 47 19.35 0.43 2.26
C LYS A 47 17.91 0.19 2.68
N ILE A 48 17.72 -0.25 3.91
CA ILE A 48 16.39 -0.43 4.50
C ILE A 48 15.97 0.87 5.17
N PRO A 49 14.85 1.48 4.76
CA PRO A 49 14.38 2.73 5.36
C PRO A 49 13.90 2.54 6.80
N GLU A 50 14.00 3.57 7.60
CA GLU A 50 13.34 3.64 8.90
C GLU A 50 11.88 4.04 8.69
N ILE A 51 10.96 3.23 9.22
CA ILE A 51 9.52 3.50 9.09
C ILE A 51 9.06 4.28 10.34
N LYS A 52 8.55 5.49 10.13
CA LYS A 52 7.92 6.32 11.17
C LYS A 52 6.40 6.16 11.08
N THR A 53 5.83 6.59 9.97
CA THR A 53 4.41 6.47 9.63
C THR A 53 4.31 6.33 8.13
N ILE A 54 3.48 5.42 7.64
CA ILE A 54 3.26 5.24 6.21
C ILE A 54 2.10 6.16 5.78
N PRO A 55 2.32 7.09 4.82
CA PRO A 55 1.25 7.94 4.31
C PRO A 55 0.15 7.12 3.65
N ARG A 56 -1.09 7.62 3.73
CA ARG A 56 -2.30 6.98 3.20
C ARG A 56 -3.04 7.99 2.34
N ILE A 57 -3.28 7.65 1.08
CA ILE A 57 -4.10 8.44 0.17
C ILE A 57 -5.12 7.55 -0.54
N LYS A 58 -6.20 8.13 -1.02
CA LYS A 58 -7.14 7.40 -1.86
C LYS A 58 -6.57 7.18 -3.25
N LEU A 59 -6.93 6.08 -3.90
CA LEU A 59 -6.53 5.84 -5.30
C LEU A 59 -6.96 7.01 -6.21
N THR A 60 -8.16 7.57 -6.01
CA THR A 60 -8.62 8.74 -6.77
C THR A 60 -7.73 9.97 -6.58
N GLU A 61 -7.19 10.18 -5.38
CA GLU A 61 -6.23 11.25 -5.10
C GLU A 61 -4.88 10.97 -5.80
N ALA A 62 -4.43 9.71 -5.78
CA ALA A 62 -3.23 9.31 -6.50
C ALA A 62 -3.35 9.56 -8.02
N LEU A 63 -4.49 9.20 -8.62
CA LEU A 63 -4.76 9.46 -10.05
C LEU A 63 -4.76 10.97 -10.35
N ASP A 64 -5.32 11.78 -9.47
CA ASP A 64 -5.31 13.24 -9.56
C ASP A 64 -3.89 13.83 -9.50
N ILE A 65 -3.04 13.28 -8.62
CA ILE A 65 -1.64 13.69 -8.49
C ILE A 65 -0.88 13.35 -9.77
N LEU A 66 -1.06 12.14 -10.31
CA LEU A 66 -0.44 11.72 -11.57
C LEU A 66 -0.79 12.66 -12.73
N ASP A 67 -2.04 13.04 -12.86
CA ASP A 67 -2.50 13.96 -13.92
C ASP A 67 -1.93 15.38 -13.72
N LYS A 68 -2.04 15.95 -12.51
CA LYS A 68 -1.71 17.35 -12.23
C LYS A 68 -0.22 17.61 -12.06
N GLU A 69 0.51 16.73 -11.41
CA GLU A 69 1.92 16.96 -11.09
C GLU A 69 2.87 16.30 -12.10
N PHE A 70 2.47 15.18 -12.68
CA PHE A 70 3.31 14.43 -13.63
C PHE A 70 2.80 14.49 -15.08
N GLY A 71 1.60 15.06 -15.31
CA GLY A 71 0.97 15.12 -16.64
C GLY A 71 0.61 13.73 -17.18
N LYS A 72 0.55 12.72 -16.30
CA LYS A 72 0.24 11.34 -16.66
C LYS A 72 -1.24 11.05 -16.41
N LYS A 73 -2.04 11.16 -17.48
CA LYS A 73 -3.45 10.79 -17.41
C LYS A 73 -3.62 9.29 -17.59
N MET A 74 -4.20 8.64 -16.59
CA MET A 74 -4.52 7.22 -16.64
C MET A 74 -5.72 6.96 -17.55
N GLU A 75 -5.63 5.95 -18.43
CA GLU A 75 -6.74 5.54 -19.30
C GLU A 75 -7.74 4.61 -18.58
N GLY A 76 -7.37 4.07 -17.44
CA GLY A 76 -8.14 3.13 -16.64
C GLY A 76 -8.58 3.67 -15.28
N ILE A 77 -9.17 2.79 -14.50
CA ILE A 77 -9.63 3.04 -13.13
C ILE A 77 -8.60 2.63 -12.07
N ASP A 78 -7.47 2.14 -12.52
CA ASP A 78 -6.37 1.65 -11.68
C ASP A 78 -5.04 2.30 -12.11
N ILE A 79 -4.02 2.12 -11.29
CA ILE A 79 -2.68 2.66 -11.52
C ILE A 79 -1.81 1.61 -12.22
N ASP A 80 -1.00 2.04 -13.19
CA ASP A 80 -0.04 1.17 -13.87
C ASP A 80 1.33 1.16 -13.15
N PRO A 81 2.25 0.24 -13.46
CA PRO A 81 3.54 0.16 -12.79
C PRO A 81 4.42 1.41 -12.91
N GLU A 82 4.20 2.24 -13.93
CA GLU A 82 4.89 3.54 -14.05
C GLU A 82 4.29 4.56 -13.08
N GLY A 83 2.95 4.59 -12.97
CA GLY A 83 2.24 5.42 -12.01
C GLY A 83 2.56 5.05 -10.56
N GLU A 84 2.70 3.76 -10.23
CA GLU A 84 3.15 3.30 -8.92
C GLU A 84 4.51 3.90 -8.54
N ARG A 85 5.47 3.88 -9.49
CA ARG A 85 6.78 4.51 -9.28
C ARG A 85 6.67 6.00 -9.03
N MET A 86 5.90 6.71 -9.86
CA MET A 86 5.70 8.15 -9.70
C MET A 86 5.05 8.53 -8.37
N ILE A 87 4.06 7.77 -7.92
CA ILE A 87 3.41 7.98 -6.61
C ILE A 87 4.37 7.68 -5.45
N CYS A 88 5.22 6.66 -5.57
CA CYS A 88 6.25 6.40 -4.56
C CYS A 88 7.30 7.53 -4.51
N ASP A 89 7.74 8.05 -5.65
CA ASP A 89 8.65 9.18 -5.73
C ASP A 89 8.02 10.43 -5.11
N TRP A 90 6.75 10.70 -5.42
CA TRP A 90 5.99 11.79 -4.82
C TRP A 90 5.85 11.62 -3.29
N ALA A 91 5.60 10.42 -2.80
CA ALA A 91 5.53 10.15 -1.35
C ALA A 91 6.90 10.35 -0.68
N LYS A 92 7.99 9.98 -1.36
CA LYS A 92 9.35 10.21 -0.90
C LYS A 92 9.65 11.70 -0.77
N ASP A 93 9.30 12.48 -1.77
CA ASP A 93 9.55 13.93 -1.78
C ASP A 93 8.69 14.68 -0.74
N LYS A 94 7.42 14.30 -0.60
CA LYS A 94 6.46 15.01 0.24
C LYS A 94 6.50 14.61 1.71
N TYR A 95 6.74 13.32 2.01
CA TYR A 95 6.65 12.74 3.35
C TYR A 95 7.96 12.11 3.84
N ASP A 96 9.02 12.11 3.02
CA ASP A 96 10.26 11.35 3.26
C ASP A 96 9.97 9.85 3.53
N SER A 97 8.98 9.29 2.85
CA SER A 97 8.56 7.90 3.00
C SER A 97 8.84 7.11 1.75
N ASP A 98 9.51 5.96 1.90
CA ASP A 98 9.70 4.97 0.83
C ASP A 98 8.47 4.07 0.61
N LEU A 99 7.44 4.21 1.46
CA LEU A 99 6.19 3.45 1.40
C LEU A 99 4.99 4.38 1.33
N ILE A 100 3.91 3.89 0.71
CA ILE A 100 2.62 4.58 0.68
C ILE A 100 1.48 3.56 0.58
N PHE A 101 0.42 3.76 1.36
CA PHE A 101 -0.84 3.07 1.16
C PHE A 101 -1.72 3.81 0.15
N LEU A 102 -2.20 3.09 -0.85
CA LEU A 102 -3.32 3.51 -1.70
C LEU A 102 -4.58 2.81 -1.21
N THR A 103 -5.68 3.56 -1.04
CA THR A 103 -6.91 3.06 -0.42
C THR A 103 -8.13 3.30 -1.30
N HIS A 104 -9.26 2.67 -0.95
CA HIS A 104 -10.54 2.88 -1.62
C HIS A 104 -10.50 2.54 -3.11
N TYR A 105 -10.09 1.33 -3.42
CA TYR A 105 -10.10 0.83 -4.80
C TYR A 105 -11.53 0.64 -5.34
N PRO A 106 -11.74 0.81 -6.66
CA PRO A 106 -13.05 0.59 -7.28
C PRO A 106 -13.57 -0.83 -7.05
N SER A 107 -14.87 -0.94 -6.75
CA SER A 107 -15.52 -2.24 -6.48
C SER A 107 -15.43 -3.20 -7.67
N SER A 108 -15.33 -2.67 -8.90
CA SER A 108 -15.25 -3.47 -10.12
C SER A 108 -13.95 -4.26 -10.30
N ILE A 109 -12.89 -3.88 -9.59
CA ILE A 109 -11.57 -4.55 -9.67
C ILE A 109 -11.19 -5.28 -8.39
N ARG A 110 -12.10 -5.32 -7.40
CA ARG A 110 -11.87 -6.04 -6.14
C ARG A 110 -12.73 -7.30 -6.06
N PRO A 111 -12.30 -8.31 -5.28
CA PRO A 111 -13.09 -9.51 -5.05
C PRO A 111 -14.46 -9.19 -4.49
N PHE A 112 -15.46 -9.99 -4.84
CA PHE A 112 -16.87 -9.80 -4.46
C PHE A 112 -17.12 -9.76 -2.94
N TYR A 113 -16.21 -10.33 -2.15
CA TYR A 113 -16.29 -10.36 -0.68
C TYR A 113 -15.69 -9.12 0.00
N THR A 114 -15.15 -8.18 -0.78
CA THR A 114 -14.56 -6.96 -0.21
C THR A 114 -15.67 -6.00 0.22
N MET A 115 -15.56 -5.46 1.43
CA MET A 115 -16.56 -4.54 2.00
C MET A 115 -16.68 -3.27 1.15
N PRO A 116 -17.86 -2.92 0.66
CA PRO A 116 -18.09 -1.62 0.04
C PRO A 116 -17.86 -0.49 1.05
N SER A 117 -17.30 0.63 0.60
CA SER A 117 -17.21 1.84 1.41
C SER A 117 -18.56 2.57 1.48
N LYS A 118 -18.61 3.75 2.11
CA LYS A 118 -19.82 4.59 2.14
C LYS A 118 -20.32 4.95 0.74
N ASP A 119 -19.41 5.10 -0.22
CA ASP A 119 -19.72 5.15 -1.64
C ASP A 119 -19.51 3.75 -2.22
N PRO A 120 -20.58 3.03 -2.63
CA PRO A 120 -20.48 1.64 -3.07
C PRO A 120 -19.70 1.45 -4.38
N GLN A 121 -19.30 2.51 -5.05
CA GLN A 121 -18.38 2.43 -6.18
C GLN A 121 -16.96 2.06 -5.74
N TYR A 122 -16.63 2.26 -4.46
CA TYR A 122 -15.33 1.97 -3.85
C TYR A 122 -15.45 0.96 -2.71
N THR A 123 -14.32 0.41 -2.31
CA THR A 123 -14.22 -0.61 -1.26
C THR A 123 -13.33 -0.16 -0.11
N GLU A 124 -13.53 -0.74 1.07
CA GLU A 124 -12.65 -0.65 2.23
C GLU A 124 -11.44 -1.58 2.02
N SER A 125 -10.60 -1.22 1.04
CA SER A 125 -9.41 -1.97 0.64
C SER A 125 -8.21 -1.06 0.43
N PHE A 126 -7.03 -1.67 0.44
CA PHE A 126 -5.77 -0.96 0.27
C PHE A 126 -4.74 -1.81 -0.50
N GLU A 127 -3.76 -1.13 -1.03
CA GLU A 127 -2.47 -1.69 -1.43
C GLU A 127 -1.35 -0.92 -0.76
N LEU A 128 -0.26 -1.61 -0.46
CA LEU A 128 0.97 -1.00 0.04
C LEU A 128 2.02 -1.05 -1.05
N LEU A 129 2.48 0.12 -1.45
CA LEU A 129 3.57 0.28 -2.38
C LEU A 129 4.88 0.55 -1.63
N PHE A 130 5.96 -0.07 -2.09
CA PHE A 130 7.32 0.16 -1.64
C PHE A 130 8.23 0.42 -2.82
N ARG A 131 8.75 1.64 -2.94
CA ARG A 131 9.68 2.06 -4.01
C ARG A 131 9.19 1.69 -5.43
N GLY A 132 7.89 1.92 -5.69
CA GLY A 132 7.28 1.70 -6.99
C GLY A 132 6.86 0.26 -7.29
N VAL A 133 6.69 -0.55 -6.26
CA VAL A 133 6.21 -1.95 -6.39
C VAL A 133 5.16 -2.22 -5.32
N GLU A 134 4.03 -2.80 -5.69
CA GLU A 134 3.07 -3.36 -4.75
C GLU A 134 3.70 -4.53 -3.99
N ILE A 135 3.74 -4.42 -2.66
CA ILE A 135 4.27 -5.47 -1.77
C ILE A 135 3.18 -6.15 -0.96
N ALA A 136 2.00 -5.54 -0.87
CA ALA A 136 0.85 -6.15 -0.21
C ALA A 136 -0.47 -5.54 -0.66
N THR A 137 -1.52 -6.33 -0.59
CA THR A 137 -2.90 -5.93 -0.76
C THR A 137 -3.75 -6.43 0.40
N GLY A 138 -4.80 -5.71 0.75
CA GLY A 138 -5.70 -6.10 1.81
C GLY A 138 -7.00 -5.31 1.82
N GLY A 139 -7.84 -5.61 2.80
CA GLY A 139 -9.11 -4.92 2.99
C GLY A 139 -10.00 -5.59 4.01
N GLN A 140 -11.12 -4.99 4.28
CA GLN A 140 -12.16 -5.56 5.12
C GLN A 140 -13.06 -6.47 4.29
N ARG A 141 -13.40 -7.65 4.83
CA ARG A 141 -14.40 -8.52 4.22
C ARG A 141 -15.81 -8.11 4.64
N ILE A 142 -16.80 -8.36 3.76
CA ILE A 142 -18.22 -8.19 4.09
C ILE A 142 -18.55 -9.10 5.27
N HIS A 143 -19.14 -8.53 6.33
CA HIS A 143 -19.53 -9.24 7.54
C HIS A 143 -21.03 -9.09 7.86
N ASN A 144 -21.77 -8.38 7.02
CA ASN A 144 -23.23 -8.25 7.13
C ASN A 144 -23.90 -9.39 6.35
N TYR A 145 -24.91 -10.01 6.97
CA TYR A 145 -25.74 -11.04 6.38
C TYR A 145 -27.00 -10.44 5.79
#